data_c75f728febc6d25f29a21362e55d86b6
#
_entry.id   c75f728febc6d25f29a21362e55d86b6
#
_cell.length_a   1.000
_cell.length_b   1.000
_cell.length_c   1.000
_cell.angle_alpha   90.00
_cell.angle_beta   90.00
_cell.angle_gamma   90.00
#
_symmetry.space_group_name_H-M   'P 1'
#
loop_
_entity.id
_entity.type
_entity.pdbx_description
1 polymer ?
#
loop_
_entity_poly.entity_id
_entity_poly.type
_entity_poly.pdbx_seq_one_letter_code
_entity_poly.pdbx_strand_id
1 'polypeptide(L)'
;MQSFPARLHVLLAREAPVGLVIRRGPSRQVSTIQWDRRTDRFTLGQWFKGRIYERRCDLSPDGKHFIYFAMDGRWSGLSKGSWSAISRAPYLKALAFFPKGDCWQGGGLFLNNAGYWLNGDGCHRQGRDSTRLHRDQVYRHPGGRGGECLGVYYPRLLRDGWMLINHLSAGSTDQCDIFEKPLVNGWILRKYAHAQIGSPSGKGCYWDEHELVQAQ
;
A
#
# COMPACT_ATOMS: atom_id res chain seq x y z
N MET A 1 -16.24 -6.66 25.67
CA MET A 1 -15.90 -6.42 24.26
C MET A 1 -14.43 -6.73 24.06
N GLN A 2 -14.11 -7.71 23.23
CA GLN A 2 -12.71 -7.94 22.84
C GLN A 2 -12.23 -6.74 21.99
N SER A 3 -11.26 -6.00 22.50
CA SER A 3 -10.66 -4.91 21.73
C SER A 3 -9.74 -5.52 20.68
N PHE A 4 -10.08 -5.37 19.41
CA PHE A 4 -9.16 -5.76 18.35
C PHE A 4 -7.95 -4.81 18.33
N PRO A 5 -6.73 -5.36 18.37
CA PRO A 5 -5.54 -4.52 18.33
C PRO A 5 -5.47 -3.73 17.01
N ALA A 6 -4.88 -2.55 17.07
CA ALA A 6 -4.60 -1.78 15.86
C ALA A 6 -3.62 -2.54 14.97
N ARG A 7 -3.87 -2.52 13.66
CA ARG A 7 -2.95 -3.08 12.66
C ARG A 7 -2.03 -1.99 12.15
N LEU A 8 -0.78 -2.32 12.00
CA LEU A 8 0.24 -1.42 11.48
C LEU A 8 0.73 -1.93 10.12
N HIS A 9 0.84 -1.01 9.17
CA HIS A 9 1.49 -1.26 7.89
C HIS A 9 2.52 -0.17 7.66
N VAL A 10 3.74 -0.56 7.36
CA VAL A 10 4.87 0.37 7.22
C VAL A 10 5.33 0.42 5.77
N LEU A 11 5.44 1.63 5.24
CA LEU A 11 6.07 1.94 3.97
C LEU A 11 7.39 2.64 4.26
N LEU A 12 8.47 2.18 3.64
CA LEU A 12 9.79 2.79 3.80
C LEU A 12 10.17 3.56 2.55
N ALA A 13 10.63 4.79 2.73
CA ALA A 13 11.27 5.55 1.66
C ALA A 13 12.59 4.88 1.27
N ARG A 14 12.87 4.86 -0.05
CA ARG A 14 14.05 4.17 -0.60
C ARG A 14 15.31 5.01 -0.52
N GLU A 15 15.17 6.33 -0.64
CA GLU A 15 16.28 7.30 -0.74
C GLU A 15 16.39 8.19 0.50
N ALA A 16 15.50 8.03 1.48
CA ALA A 16 15.50 8.81 2.70
C ALA A 16 15.24 7.92 3.91
N PRO A 17 15.75 8.24 5.09
CA PRO A 17 15.53 7.50 6.32
C PRO A 17 14.16 7.84 6.92
N VAL A 18 13.12 7.77 6.11
CA VAL A 18 11.73 8.07 6.46
C VAL A 18 10.87 6.83 6.26
N GLY A 19 9.96 6.59 7.17
CA GLY A 19 8.88 5.63 7.05
C GLY A 19 7.52 6.31 7.20
N LEU A 20 6.50 5.72 6.62
CA LEU A 20 5.11 6.08 6.84
C LEU A 20 4.39 4.87 7.41
N VAL A 21 3.87 5.02 8.63
CA VAL A 21 3.08 4.01 9.30
C VAL A 21 1.60 4.31 9.07
N ILE A 22 0.90 3.36 8.52
CA ILE A 22 -0.56 3.36 8.40
C ILE A 22 -1.09 2.54 9.57
N ARG A 23 -1.66 3.21 10.57
CA ARG A 23 -2.31 2.57 11.71
C ARG A 23 -3.80 2.44 11.44
N ARG A 24 -4.29 1.22 11.45
CA ARG A 24 -5.68 0.89 11.17
C ARG A 24 -6.34 0.24 12.38
N GLY A 25 -7.51 0.78 12.76
CA GLY A 25 -8.33 0.31 13.86
C GLY A 25 -8.40 1.28 15.04
N PRO A 26 -9.42 1.14 15.91
CA PRO A 26 -10.57 0.27 15.74
C PRO A 26 -11.42 0.64 14.53
N SER A 27 -12.53 -0.05 14.29
CA SER A 27 -13.36 0.00 13.08
C SER A 27 -13.47 1.37 12.40
N ARG A 28 -13.20 1.43 11.10
CA ARG A 28 -13.33 2.62 10.24
C ARG A 28 -12.47 3.82 10.65
N GLN A 29 -11.41 3.61 11.40
CA GLN A 29 -10.45 4.67 11.74
C GLN A 29 -9.06 4.29 11.27
N VAL A 30 -8.43 5.19 10.55
CA VAL A 30 -7.07 5.08 10.06
C VAL A 30 -6.30 6.33 10.45
N SER A 31 -5.08 6.19 10.89
CA SER A 31 -4.16 7.32 11.02
C SER A 31 -2.86 7.03 10.29
N THR A 32 -2.26 8.10 9.84
CA THR A 32 -0.92 8.09 9.23
C THR A 32 0.07 8.69 10.21
N ILE A 33 1.25 8.08 10.31
CA ILE A 33 2.30 8.51 11.23
C ILE A 33 3.61 8.50 10.46
N GLN A 34 4.33 9.59 10.47
CA GLN A 34 5.68 9.66 9.93
C GLN A 34 6.67 9.11 10.95
N TRP A 35 7.59 8.30 10.48
CA TRP A 35 8.69 7.75 11.26
C TRP A 35 10.02 8.29 10.71
N ASP A 36 10.72 9.08 11.51
CA ASP A 36 12.11 9.42 11.26
C ASP A 36 13.00 8.28 11.74
N ARG A 37 13.56 7.53 10.81
CA ARG A 37 14.37 6.33 11.07
C ARG A 37 15.80 6.65 11.54
N ARG A 38 16.23 7.91 11.54
CA ARG A 38 17.52 8.32 12.11
C ARG A 38 17.42 8.53 13.61
N THR A 39 16.33 9.13 14.04
CA THR A 39 16.13 9.56 15.43
C THR A 39 15.11 8.70 16.15
N ASP A 40 14.49 7.77 15.45
CA ASP A 40 13.39 6.91 15.91
C ASP A 40 12.19 7.71 16.46
N ARG A 41 11.95 8.89 15.88
CA ARG A 41 10.85 9.77 16.25
C ARG A 41 9.64 9.57 15.36
N PHE A 42 8.46 9.65 16.00
CA PHE A 42 7.18 9.50 15.33
C PHE A 42 6.41 10.82 15.38
N THR A 43 5.88 11.24 14.24
CA THR A 43 5.03 12.42 14.12
C THR A 43 3.66 12.00 13.60
N LEU A 44 2.62 12.24 14.40
CA LEU A 44 1.25 11.97 13.98
C LEU A 44 0.88 12.88 12.81
N GLY A 45 0.37 12.27 11.75
CA GLY A 45 -0.15 12.97 10.58
C GLY A 45 -1.62 13.29 10.73
N GLN A 46 -2.47 12.52 10.09
CA GLN A 46 -3.90 12.81 10.03
C GLN A 46 -4.74 11.57 10.31
N TRP A 47 -5.87 11.78 11.00
CA TRP A 47 -6.92 10.77 11.15
C TRP A 47 -7.89 10.82 9.96
N PHE A 48 -8.34 9.65 9.56
CA PHE A 48 -9.32 9.48 8.52
C PHE A 48 -10.44 8.52 8.97
N LYS A 49 -11.68 8.95 8.81
CA LYS A 49 -12.86 8.12 9.08
C LYS A 49 -13.24 7.38 7.79
N GLY A 50 -12.72 6.19 7.62
CA GLY A 50 -12.89 5.38 6.43
C GLY A 50 -11.87 4.25 6.41
N ARG A 51 -11.49 3.82 5.22
CA ARG A 51 -10.49 2.77 5.01
C ARG A 51 -9.43 3.27 4.03
N ILE A 52 -8.17 3.07 4.36
CA ILE A 52 -7.04 3.12 3.43
C ILE A 52 -6.62 1.67 3.18
N TYR A 53 -6.43 1.32 1.92
CA TYR A 53 -6.01 -0.02 1.49
C TYR A 53 -4.50 -0.05 1.39
N GLU A 54 -3.85 -0.44 2.45
CA GLU A 54 -2.41 -0.38 2.68
C GLU A 54 -1.57 -1.09 1.60
N ARG A 55 -2.10 -2.17 1.02
CA ARG A 55 -1.45 -2.88 -0.08
C ARG A 55 -1.53 -2.15 -1.42
N ARG A 56 -2.40 -1.13 -1.52
CA ARG A 56 -2.54 -0.26 -2.70
C ARG A 56 -1.86 1.09 -2.53
N CYS A 57 -1.01 1.19 -1.51
CA CYS A 57 -0.30 2.42 -1.15
C CYS A 57 1.17 2.35 -1.53
N ASP A 58 1.77 3.50 -1.75
CA ASP A 58 3.21 3.64 -1.93
C ASP A 58 3.72 4.98 -1.40
N LEU A 59 5.01 5.03 -1.07
CA LEU A 59 5.71 6.21 -0.61
C LEU A 59 6.75 6.62 -1.66
N SER A 60 6.86 7.92 -1.96
CA SER A 60 7.89 8.40 -2.89
C SER A 60 9.29 8.05 -2.38
N PRO A 61 10.30 7.92 -3.27
CA PRO A 61 11.66 7.56 -2.86
C PRO A 61 12.23 8.47 -1.77
N ASP A 62 11.95 9.77 -1.85
CA ASP A 62 12.38 10.78 -0.85
C ASP A 62 11.49 10.87 0.40
N GLY A 63 10.42 10.07 0.47
CA GLY A 63 9.50 10.03 1.61
C GLY A 63 8.53 11.21 1.73
N LYS A 64 8.50 12.12 0.74
CA LYS A 64 7.68 13.33 0.84
C LYS A 64 6.24 13.15 0.39
N HIS A 65 5.98 12.22 -0.54
CA HIS A 65 4.67 12.01 -1.12
C HIS A 65 4.16 10.61 -0.85
N PHE A 66 2.86 10.53 -0.61
CA PHE A 66 2.15 9.28 -0.32
C PHE A 66 1.00 9.10 -1.31
N ILE A 67 1.04 8.03 -2.11
CA ILE A 67 -0.06 7.61 -2.98
C ILE A 67 -0.87 6.51 -2.30
N TYR A 68 -2.20 6.62 -2.33
CA TYR A 68 -3.07 5.68 -1.64
C TYR A 68 -4.42 5.53 -2.32
N PHE A 69 -5.08 4.41 -2.06
CA PHE A 69 -6.49 4.19 -2.32
C PHE A 69 -7.27 4.23 -1.02
N ALA A 70 -8.30 5.05 -0.99
CA ALA A 70 -9.15 5.23 0.18
C ALA A 70 -10.63 5.09 -0.16
N MET A 71 -11.43 4.78 0.88
CA MET A 71 -12.85 4.57 0.78
C MET A 71 -13.55 5.06 2.05
N ASP A 72 -14.58 5.91 1.90
CA ASP A 72 -15.45 6.34 2.99
C ASP A 72 -16.91 5.88 2.83
N GLY A 73 -17.24 5.34 1.66
CA GLY A 73 -18.58 4.84 1.33
C GLY A 73 -19.63 5.93 1.07
N ARG A 74 -19.21 7.18 0.90
CA ARG A 74 -20.12 8.30 0.58
C ARG A 74 -20.31 8.42 -0.92
N TRP A 75 -21.07 7.52 -1.49
CA TRP A 75 -21.20 7.36 -2.96
C TRP A 75 -21.80 8.56 -3.68
N SER A 76 -22.62 9.36 -3.00
CA SER A 76 -23.21 10.60 -3.54
C SER A 76 -22.28 11.82 -3.48
N GLY A 77 -21.18 11.73 -2.74
CA GLY A 77 -20.20 12.82 -2.59
C GLY A 77 -19.27 12.99 -3.80
N LEU A 78 -18.44 14.04 -3.74
CA LEU A 78 -17.42 14.33 -4.77
C LEU A 78 -16.41 13.20 -4.94
N SER A 79 -16.08 12.49 -3.86
CA SER A 79 -15.19 11.35 -3.85
C SER A 79 -15.79 10.10 -4.50
N LYS A 80 -17.12 10.10 -4.75
CA LYS A 80 -17.84 8.91 -5.24
C LYS A 80 -17.64 7.68 -4.36
N GLY A 81 -17.46 7.88 -3.04
CA GLY A 81 -17.29 6.82 -2.04
C GLY A 81 -15.92 6.17 -2.00
N SER A 82 -15.13 6.31 -3.05
CA SER A 82 -13.77 5.77 -3.16
C SER A 82 -12.91 6.60 -4.11
N TRP A 83 -11.61 6.65 -3.86
CA TRP A 83 -10.68 7.43 -4.67
C TRP A 83 -9.24 6.97 -4.52
N SER A 84 -8.43 7.26 -5.52
CA SER A 84 -6.98 7.32 -5.38
C SER A 84 -6.55 8.76 -5.15
N ALA A 85 -5.53 8.97 -4.34
CA ALA A 85 -5.00 10.31 -4.11
C ALA A 85 -3.50 10.28 -3.85
N ILE A 86 -2.88 11.43 -4.10
CA ILE A 86 -1.50 11.70 -3.69
C ILE A 86 -1.52 12.88 -2.74
N SER A 87 -0.85 12.74 -1.61
CA SER A 87 -0.73 13.77 -0.60
C SER A 87 0.72 13.93 -0.15
N ARG A 88 1.00 14.99 0.59
CA ARG A 88 2.29 15.13 1.28
C ARG A 88 2.24 14.29 2.56
N ALA A 89 3.15 13.32 2.67
CA ALA A 89 3.27 12.50 3.87
C ALA A 89 3.64 13.36 5.10
N PRO A 90 3.11 13.09 6.28
CA PRO A 90 2.15 12.04 6.61
C PRO A 90 0.67 12.48 6.49
N TYR A 91 0.37 13.61 5.86
CA TYR A 91 -0.98 14.15 5.77
C TYR A 91 -1.77 13.54 4.60
N LEU A 92 -3.11 13.63 4.69
CA LEU A 92 -4.04 13.07 3.69
C LEU A 92 -4.69 14.15 2.81
N LYS A 93 -4.27 15.42 2.96
CA LYS A 93 -4.74 16.50 2.08
C LYS A 93 -4.23 16.27 0.66
N ALA A 94 -5.15 15.98 -0.25
CA ALA A 94 -4.82 15.60 -1.62
C ALA A 94 -4.15 16.75 -2.40
N LEU A 95 -3.00 16.48 -2.99
CA LEU A 95 -2.35 17.26 -4.03
C LEU A 95 -2.90 16.87 -5.41
N ALA A 96 -3.08 15.57 -5.62
CA ALA A 96 -3.77 15.00 -6.77
C ALA A 96 -4.89 14.08 -6.27
N PHE A 97 -6.04 14.10 -6.94
CA PHE A 97 -7.25 13.43 -6.47
C PHE A 97 -8.00 12.82 -7.65
N PHE A 98 -8.31 11.55 -7.55
CA PHE A 98 -8.91 10.76 -8.62
C PHE A 98 -10.11 9.96 -8.07
N PRO A 99 -11.34 10.52 -8.11
CA PRO A 99 -12.55 9.79 -7.74
C PRO A 99 -12.70 8.52 -8.56
N LYS A 100 -13.13 7.43 -7.94
CA LYS A 100 -13.25 6.15 -8.61
C LYS A 100 -14.70 5.65 -8.66
N GLY A 101 -15.37 5.54 -7.54
CA GLY A 101 -16.77 5.15 -7.47
C GLY A 101 -17.00 3.64 -7.38
N ASP A 102 -15.94 2.85 -7.18
CA ASP A 102 -16.00 1.40 -6.95
C ASP A 102 -14.86 0.97 -6.01
N CYS A 103 -14.77 -0.32 -5.69
CA CYS A 103 -13.72 -0.85 -4.82
C CYS A 103 -12.59 -1.58 -5.56
N TRP A 104 -12.65 -1.69 -6.87
CA TRP A 104 -11.69 -2.42 -7.68
C TRP A 104 -10.43 -1.59 -7.96
N GLN A 105 -9.26 -2.22 -7.92
CA GLN A 105 -7.99 -1.55 -8.22
C GLN A 105 -7.76 -0.28 -7.38
N GLY A 106 -7.13 0.74 -7.95
CA GLY A 106 -6.81 2.00 -7.28
C GLY A 106 -5.49 1.98 -6.52
N GLY A 107 -5.09 3.15 -6.03
CA GLY A 107 -3.74 3.40 -5.54
C GLY A 107 -2.74 3.47 -6.68
N GLY A 108 -1.48 3.21 -6.40
CA GLY A 108 -0.45 3.28 -7.43
C GLY A 108 0.96 3.15 -6.88
N LEU A 109 1.93 3.45 -7.74
CA LEU A 109 3.36 3.37 -7.44
C LEU A 109 4.07 4.68 -7.80
N PHE A 110 5.03 5.08 -6.99
CA PHE A 110 6.00 6.08 -7.36
C PHE A 110 7.13 5.44 -8.18
N LEU A 111 7.35 5.96 -9.37
CA LEU A 111 8.45 5.57 -10.25
C LEU A 111 9.73 6.35 -9.87
N ASN A 112 9.56 7.60 -9.47
CA ASN A 112 10.60 8.48 -8.92
C ASN A 112 9.95 9.50 -7.98
N ASN A 113 10.65 10.55 -7.56
CA ASN A 113 10.15 11.53 -6.60
C ASN A 113 8.98 12.39 -7.12
N ALA A 114 8.80 12.48 -8.43
CA ALA A 114 7.74 13.26 -9.07
C ALA A 114 6.84 12.43 -9.98
N GLY A 115 7.33 11.30 -10.51
CA GLY A 115 6.61 10.43 -11.42
C GLY A 115 5.85 9.32 -10.69
N TYR A 116 4.61 9.09 -11.07
CA TYR A 116 3.76 8.05 -10.49
C TYR A 116 2.90 7.35 -11.53
N TRP A 117 2.52 6.13 -11.24
CA TRP A 117 1.56 5.33 -12.00
C TRP A 117 0.33 5.04 -11.14
N LEU A 118 -0.87 5.09 -11.75
CA LEU A 118 -2.13 4.72 -11.10
C LEU A 118 -2.54 3.30 -11.50
N ASN A 119 -2.88 2.50 -10.50
CA ASN A 119 -3.42 1.17 -10.72
C ASN A 119 -4.88 1.24 -11.19
N GLY A 120 -5.16 0.71 -12.39
CA GLY A 120 -6.47 0.80 -13.01
C GLY A 120 -6.73 2.16 -13.66
N ASP A 121 -5.79 2.61 -14.44
CA ASP A 121 -5.71 3.92 -15.10
C ASP A 121 -7.01 4.35 -15.78
N GLY A 122 -7.62 3.51 -16.60
CA GLY A 122 -8.87 3.79 -17.31
C GLY A 122 -10.12 3.92 -16.43
N CYS A 123 -10.03 3.59 -15.15
CA CYS A 123 -11.16 3.57 -14.21
C CYS A 123 -11.24 4.81 -13.30
N HIS A 124 -10.26 5.71 -13.38
CA HIS A 124 -10.22 6.91 -12.56
C HIS A 124 -10.76 8.13 -13.30
N ARG A 125 -11.68 8.82 -12.67
CA ARG A 125 -12.07 10.15 -13.15
C ARG A 125 -11.02 11.17 -12.71
N GLN A 126 -10.68 12.08 -13.58
CA GLN A 126 -9.79 13.18 -13.22
C GLN A 126 -10.57 14.18 -12.34
N GLY A 127 -10.16 14.35 -11.09
CA GLY A 127 -10.75 15.32 -10.18
C GLY A 127 -9.84 16.55 -10.01
N ARG A 128 -8.64 16.34 -9.50
CA ARG A 128 -7.63 17.39 -9.30
C ARG A 128 -6.26 16.79 -9.63
N ASP A 129 -5.48 17.51 -10.39
CA ASP A 129 -4.11 17.12 -10.68
C ASP A 129 -3.10 18.07 -10.03
N SER A 130 -1.89 17.60 -9.89
CA SER A 130 -0.77 18.35 -9.33
C SER A 130 0.13 18.83 -10.46
N THR A 131 0.50 20.10 -10.45
CA THR A 131 1.46 20.66 -11.41
C THR A 131 2.92 20.20 -11.18
N ARG A 132 3.18 19.56 -10.04
CA ARG A 132 4.52 19.11 -9.63
C ARG A 132 4.73 17.62 -9.72
N LEU A 133 3.67 16.86 -9.96
CA LEU A 133 3.70 15.41 -10.05
C LEU A 133 3.23 14.98 -11.44
N HIS A 134 3.89 14.01 -12.02
CA HIS A 134 3.63 13.58 -13.39
C HIS A 134 3.11 12.16 -13.41
N ARG A 135 1.91 11.98 -13.98
CA ARG A 135 1.33 10.66 -14.18
C ARG A 135 1.99 9.98 -15.37
N ASP A 136 2.53 8.81 -15.14
CA ASP A 136 3.02 7.94 -16.20
C ASP A 136 1.87 7.02 -16.67
N GLN A 137 1.49 7.16 -17.93
CA GLN A 137 0.43 6.37 -18.58
C GLN A 137 0.98 5.18 -19.36
N VAL A 138 2.29 5.15 -19.59
CA VAL A 138 2.98 4.12 -20.38
C VAL A 138 3.50 2.99 -19.51
N TYR A 139 3.81 3.28 -18.25
CA TYR A 139 4.35 2.28 -17.33
C TYR A 139 3.50 1.01 -17.28
N ARG A 140 4.16 -0.11 -17.43
CA ARG A 140 3.59 -1.45 -17.23
C ARG A 140 4.55 -2.23 -16.35
N HIS A 141 4.08 -2.74 -15.22
CA HIS A 141 4.94 -3.57 -14.40
C HIS A 141 5.04 -4.99 -15.00
N PRO A 142 6.22 -5.62 -14.94
CA PRO A 142 6.38 -7.00 -15.38
C PRO A 142 5.56 -7.95 -14.48
N GLY A 143 4.91 -8.93 -15.07
CA GLY A 143 4.14 -9.93 -14.35
C GLY A 143 2.77 -9.43 -13.91
N GLY A 144 1.91 -9.08 -14.85
CA GLY A 144 0.52 -8.69 -14.60
C GLY A 144 -0.24 -9.76 -13.85
N ARG A 145 -0.35 -9.62 -12.53
CA ARG A 145 -1.17 -10.49 -11.71
C ARG A 145 -2.51 -9.84 -11.50
N GLY A 146 -3.55 -10.59 -11.77
CA GLY A 146 -4.91 -10.18 -11.46
C GLY A 146 -5.12 -10.00 -9.96
N GLY A 147 -6.13 -9.24 -9.60
CA GLY A 147 -6.52 -9.03 -8.22
C GLY A 147 -6.45 -7.56 -7.79
N GLU A 148 -7.30 -7.20 -6.85
CA GLU A 148 -7.52 -5.80 -6.46
C GLU A 148 -6.29 -5.10 -5.91
N CYS A 149 -5.49 -5.81 -5.12
CA CYS A 149 -4.34 -5.23 -4.42
C CYS A 149 -3.00 -5.61 -5.05
N LEU A 150 -2.94 -6.72 -5.77
CA LEU A 150 -1.68 -7.31 -6.23
C LEU A 150 -0.97 -6.46 -7.28
N GLY A 151 -1.73 -5.69 -8.08
CA GLY A 151 -1.17 -4.79 -9.09
C GLY A 151 -0.27 -3.68 -8.53
N VAL A 152 -0.40 -3.34 -7.25
CA VAL A 152 0.49 -2.41 -6.55
C VAL A 152 1.42 -3.14 -5.60
N TYR A 153 0.89 -4.09 -4.86
CA TYR A 153 1.61 -4.72 -3.75
C TYR A 153 2.84 -5.50 -4.19
N TYR A 154 2.68 -6.37 -5.19
CA TYR A 154 3.78 -7.20 -5.65
C TYR A 154 4.87 -6.42 -6.37
N PRO A 155 4.54 -5.54 -7.34
CA PRO A 155 5.56 -4.69 -7.95
C PRO A 155 6.32 -3.83 -6.93
N ARG A 156 5.64 -3.34 -5.89
CA ARG A 156 6.28 -2.62 -4.81
C ARG A 156 7.25 -3.50 -4.03
N LEU A 157 6.85 -4.71 -3.65
CA LEU A 157 7.72 -5.64 -2.93
C LEU A 157 8.98 -5.98 -3.76
N LEU A 158 8.80 -6.34 -5.04
CA LEU A 158 9.91 -6.67 -5.93
C LEU A 158 10.86 -5.48 -6.10
N ARG A 159 10.31 -4.30 -6.34
CA ARG A 159 11.08 -3.05 -6.42
C ARG A 159 11.86 -2.76 -5.14
N ASP A 160 11.27 -3.04 -3.99
CA ASP A 160 11.86 -2.77 -2.67
C ASP A 160 12.82 -3.90 -2.22
N GLY A 161 13.22 -4.78 -3.15
CA GLY A 161 14.25 -5.81 -2.95
C GLY A 161 13.76 -7.09 -2.27
N TRP A 162 12.46 -7.34 -2.31
CA TRP A 162 11.91 -8.65 -1.95
C TRP A 162 11.98 -9.59 -3.15
N MET A 163 12.30 -10.84 -2.92
CA MET A 163 12.30 -11.91 -3.91
C MET A 163 11.09 -12.81 -3.68
N LEU A 164 10.34 -13.09 -4.72
CA LEU A 164 9.26 -14.08 -4.67
C LEU A 164 9.87 -15.48 -4.77
N ILE A 165 9.84 -16.25 -3.67
CA ILE A 165 10.44 -17.57 -3.56
C ILE A 165 9.46 -18.65 -3.95
N ASN A 166 8.24 -18.57 -3.49
CA ASN A 166 7.19 -19.53 -3.83
C ASN A 166 5.96 -18.80 -4.30
N HIS A 167 5.53 -19.15 -5.51
CA HIS A 167 4.29 -18.69 -6.09
C HIS A 167 3.32 -19.83 -6.21
N LEU A 168 2.18 -19.64 -5.62
CA LEU A 168 1.16 -20.67 -5.62
C LEU A 168 0.25 -20.55 -6.83
N SER A 169 0.00 -21.68 -7.47
CA SER A 169 -0.95 -21.80 -8.55
C SER A 169 -2.37 -21.44 -8.09
N ALA A 170 -3.14 -20.82 -8.97
CA ALA A 170 -4.53 -20.52 -8.73
C ALA A 170 -5.30 -21.79 -8.35
N GLY A 171 -5.90 -21.80 -7.15
CA GLY A 171 -6.75 -22.91 -6.71
C GLY A 171 -6.49 -23.45 -5.30
N SER A 172 -5.39 -23.11 -4.67
CA SER A 172 -5.11 -23.55 -3.29
C SER A 172 -5.65 -22.54 -2.28
N THR A 173 -6.53 -22.99 -1.40
CA THR A 173 -7.22 -22.15 -0.41
C THR A 173 -6.38 -21.79 0.82
N ASP A 174 -5.30 -22.53 1.08
CA ASP A 174 -4.55 -22.42 2.34
C ASP A 174 -3.11 -21.94 2.17
N GLN A 175 -2.74 -21.52 0.99
CA GLN A 175 -1.36 -21.18 0.67
C GLN A 175 -1.22 -19.67 0.46
N CYS A 176 -0.07 -19.13 0.82
CA CYS A 176 0.30 -17.74 0.63
C CYS A 176 1.56 -17.65 -0.26
N ASP A 177 1.67 -16.57 -1.01
CA ASP A 177 2.93 -16.29 -1.69
C ASP A 177 4.01 -15.96 -0.66
N ILE A 178 5.20 -16.51 -0.85
CA ILE A 178 6.34 -16.30 0.06
C ILE A 178 7.34 -15.38 -0.60
N PHE A 179 7.62 -14.29 0.09
CA PHE A 179 8.68 -13.34 -0.28
C PHE A 179 9.79 -13.39 0.73
N GLU A 180 11.03 -13.28 0.25
CA GLU A 180 12.22 -13.18 1.08
C GLU A 180 13.00 -11.91 0.78
N LYS A 181 13.57 -11.34 1.83
CA LYS A 181 14.49 -10.21 1.73
C LYS A 181 15.73 -10.49 2.56
N PRO A 182 16.91 -10.61 1.93
CA PRO A 182 18.16 -10.73 2.65
C PRO A 182 18.40 -9.52 3.54
N LEU A 183 18.80 -9.77 4.76
CA LEU A 183 19.23 -8.76 5.72
C LEU A 183 20.74 -8.87 5.94
N VAL A 184 21.27 -7.94 6.73
CA VAL A 184 22.68 -8.01 7.16
C VAL A 184 22.94 -9.23 8.06
N ASN A 185 24.18 -9.68 8.12
CA ASN A 185 24.63 -10.75 9.02
C ASN A 185 23.99 -12.13 8.76
N GLY A 186 23.62 -12.42 7.50
CA GLY A 186 23.12 -13.75 7.13
C GLY A 186 21.69 -14.05 7.58
N TRP A 187 20.94 -13.05 7.99
CA TRP A 187 19.51 -13.20 8.25
C TRP A 187 18.68 -12.93 6.99
N ILE A 188 17.56 -13.61 6.90
CA ILE A 188 16.54 -13.42 5.86
C ILE A 188 15.23 -13.07 6.55
N LEU A 189 14.62 -11.98 6.13
CA LEU A 189 13.25 -11.66 6.49
C LEU A 189 12.32 -12.34 5.50
N ARG A 190 11.55 -13.32 5.97
CA ARG A 190 10.52 -14.01 5.18
C ARG A 190 9.17 -13.37 5.44
N LYS A 191 8.40 -13.14 4.38
CA LYS A 191 7.07 -12.58 4.41
C LYS A 191 6.10 -13.56 3.77
N TYR A 192 5.06 -13.91 4.50
CA TYR A 192 3.93 -14.68 4.02
C TYR A 192 2.84 -13.69 3.57
N ALA A 193 2.75 -13.47 2.27
CA ALA A 193 1.79 -12.54 1.69
C ALA A 193 0.49 -13.29 1.36
N HIS A 194 -0.52 -13.10 2.16
CA HIS A 194 -1.84 -13.70 1.92
C HIS A 194 -2.51 -13.02 0.73
N ALA A 195 -2.50 -13.68 -0.42
CA ALA A 195 -2.87 -13.11 -1.70
C ALA A 195 -4.38 -12.85 -1.86
N GLN A 196 -5.25 -13.46 -1.07
CA GLN A 196 -6.69 -13.38 -1.28
C GLN A 196 -7.40 -12.60 -0.17
N ILE A 197 -7.92 -11.45 -0.54
CA ILE A 197 -8.98 -10.77 0.19
C ILE A 197 -10.27 -11.55 -0.09
N GLY A 198 -10.84 -12.16 0.96
CA GLY A 198 -12.12 -12.86 0.82
C GLY A 198 -12.02 -14.33 0.43
N SER A 199 -11.00 -15.04 0.91
CA SER A 199 -11.00 -16.51 0.87
C SER A 199 -12.31 -17.07 1.45
N PRO A 200 -12.91 -18.10 0.82
CA PRO A 200 -14.17 -18.71 1.27
C PRO A 200 -14.12 -19.26 2.69
N SER A 201 -12.94 -19.47 3.25
CA SER A 201 -12.77 -19.97 4.62
C SER A 201 -13.09 -18.95 5.71
N GLY A 202 -13.47 -17.71 5.38
CA GLY A 202 -13.75 -16.65 6.36
C GLY A 202 -12.54 -16.23 7.21
N LYS A 203 -11.43 -16.93 7.11
CA LYS A 203 -10.16 -16.58 7.72
C LYS A 203 -9.38 -15.66 6.77
N GLY A 204 -10.01 -14.55 6.40
CA GLY A 204 -9.37 -13.54 5.54
C GLY A 204 -8.09 -13.04 6.18
N CYS A 205 -6.97 -13.52 5.73
CA CYS A 205 -5.68 -13.02 6.10
C CYS A 205 -5.46 -11.68 5.40
N TYR A 206 -5.86 -10.61 6.08
CA TYR A 206 -5.71 -9.25 5.60
C TYR A 206 -4.36 -8.63 5.97
N TRP A 207 -3.46 -9.40 6.54
CA TRP A 207 -2.12 -8.97 6.98
C TRP A 207 -1.08 -9.98 6.57
N ASP A 208 0.14 -9.47 6.42
CA ASP A 208 1.29 -10.31 6.18
C ASP A 208 1.84 -10.83 7.52
N GLU A 209 2.25 -12.06 7.54
CA GLU A 209 3.06 -12.61 8.62
C GLU A 209 4.54 -12.51 8.24
N HIS A 210 5.39 -12.37 9.23
CA HIS A 210 6.82 -12.22 9.05
C HIS A 210 7.58 -13.19 9.96
N GLU A 211 8.67 -13.70 9.44
CA GLU A 211 9.58 -14.58 10.15
C GLU A 211 11.03 -14.19 9.84
N LEU A 212 11.90 -14.30 10.85
CA LEU A 212 13.34 -14.20 10.65
C LEU A 212 13.93 -15.61 10.58
N VAL A 213 14.62 -15.91 9.50
CA VAL A 213 15.30 -17.19 9.27
C VAL A 213 16.79 -16.95 9.02
N GLN A 214 17.65 -17.89 9.42
CA GLN A 214 19.06 -17.85 9.07
C GLN A 214 19.24 -18.32 7.63
N ALA A 215 20.07 -17.62 6.87
CA ALA A 215 20.52 -18.12 5.58
C ALA A 215 21.31 -19.43 5.80
N GLN A 216 20.93 -20.48 5.10
CA GLN A 216 21.65 -21.75 5.11
C GLN A 216 22.91 -21.64 4.24
#